data_d46e94b46317c57fea81a258b8a144a3
#
_entry.id   d46e94b46317c57fea81a258b8a144a3
#
_cell.length_a   1.000
_cell.length_b   1.000
_cell.length_c   1.000
_cell.angle_alpha   90.00
_cell.angle_beta   90.00
_cell.angle_gamma   90.00
#
_symmetry.space_group_name_H-M   'P 1'
#
loop_
_entity.id
_entity.type
_entity.pdbx_description
1 polymer ?
#
loop_
_entity_poly.entity_id
_entity_poly.type
_entity_poly.pdbx_seq_one_letter_code
_entity_poly.pdbx_strand_id
1 'polypeptide(L)'
;MVLLTALTTAGLAALAQSDKKSVMTSTAIEWSSVEAKTNATGSSRKFFEGPTTTLDLLECHASTLNPGATNHEILRRPNDEVIIVKEGTIEAFVNDKWVRVGPGSVIFNAANSLQSMRNVGDGPATYHVIMFRPTTSPKSPAAEKQN
;
A
#
# COMPACT_ATOMS: atom_id res chain seq x y z
N MET A 1 -50.35 -46.80 20.52
CA MET A 1 -50.37 -45.33 20.52
C MET A 1 -48.91 -44.88 20.48
N VAL A 2 -48.39 -44.57 19.31
CA VAL A 2 -46.98 -44.22 19.10
C VAL A 2 -46.92 -42.69 18.92
N LEU A 3 -46.24 -42.00 19.85
CA LEU A 3 -46.01 -40.56 19.77
C LEU A 3 -44.79 -40.30 18.86
N LEU A 4 -45.01 -39.67 17.74
CA LEU A 4 -43.95 -39.16 16.85
C LEU A 4 -43.57 -37.75 17.30
N THR A 5 -42.39 -37.58 17.89
CA THR A 5 -41.80 -36.25 18.19
C THR A 5 -41.01 -35.79 16.97
N ALA A 6 -41.48 -34.73 16.32
CA ALA A 6 -40.77 -34.05 15.24
C ALA A 6 -39.74 -33.07 15.85
N LEU A 7 -38.44 -33.35 15.62
CA LEU A 7 -37.35 -32.43 15.93
C LEU A 7 -37.24 -31.38 14.78
N THR A 8 -37.61 -30.16 15.05
CA THR A 8 -37.34 -29.04 14.13
C THR A 8 -35.94 -28.50 14.43
N THR A 9 -34.99 -28.74 13.52
CA THR A 9 -33.67 -28.13 13.55
C THR A 9 -33.78 -26.73 12.92
N ALA A 10 -33.78 -25.70 13.75
CA ALA A 10 -33.63 -24.31 13.33
C ALA A 10 -32.16 -24.08 12.90
N GLY A 11 -31.90 -24.05 11.61
CA GLY A 11 -30.62 -23.66 11.07
C GLY A 11 -30.37 -22.16 11.28
N LEU A 12 -29.44 -21.79 12.17
CA LEU A 12 -28.94 -20.43 12.30
C LEU A 12 -28.07 -20.13 11.05
N ALA A 13 -28.62 -19.41 10.07
CA ALA A 13 -27.82 -18.80 9.01
C ALA A 13 -27.07 -17.59 9.61
N ALA A 14 -25.81 -17.77 9.92
CA ALA A 14 -24.90 -16.68 10.27
C ALA A 14 -24.70 -15.83 9.01
N LEU A 15 -25.36 -14.68 8.94
CA LEU A 15 -25.08 -13.65 7.95
C LEU A 15 -23.68 -13.13 8.26
N ALA A 16 -22.69 -13.48 7.42
CA ALA A 16 -21.38 -12.86 7.44
C ALA A 16 -21.57 -11.37 7.10
N GLN A 17 -21.58 -10.52 8.12
CA GLN A 17 -21.50 -9.08 7.97
C GLN A 17 -20.12 -8.78 7.39
N SER A 18 -20.08 -8.44 6.10
CA SER A 18 -18.90 -7.85 5.47
C SER A 18 -18.69 -6.50 6.17
N ASP A 19 -17.63 -6.40 6.99
CA ASP A 19 -17.18 -5.14 7.59
C ASP A 19 -16.78 -4.17 6.47
N LYS A 20 -17.75 -3.44 5.97
CA LYS A 20 -17.54 -2.40 4.97
C LYS A 20 -16.77 -1.27 5.66
N LYS A 21 -15.46 -1.18 5.40
CA LYS A 21 -14.59 -0.12 5.93
C LYS A 21 -15.29 1.23 5.69
N SER A 22 -15.44 2.04 6.73
CA SER A 22 -16.08 3.34 6.63
C SER A 22 -15.30 4.26 5.68
N VAL A 23 -16.01 5.06 4.90
CA VAL A 23 -15.42 6.06 4.00
C VAL A 23 -14.63 7.08 4.82
N MET A 24 -13.37 7.33 4.42
CA MET A 24 -12.52 8.31 5.08
C MET A 24 -13.05 9.74 4.88
N THR A 25 -12.92 10.57 5.91
CA THR A 25 -13.19 12.00 5.90
C THR A 25 -11.90 12.80 5.83
N SER A 26 -12.00 14.11 5.56
CA SER A 26 -10.85 15.01 5.55
C SER A 26 -10.11 14.97 6.88
N THR A 27 -8.78 14.92 6.84
CA THR A 27 -7.92 14.86 8.02
C THR A 27 -6.61 15.60 7.78
N ALA A 28 -5.97 16.05 8.84
CA ALA A 28 -4.61 16.55 8.87
C ALA A 28 -3.85 15.77 9.94
N ILE A 29 -2.70 15.20 9.58
CA ILE A 29 -1.91 14.34 10.46
C ILE A 29 -0.51 14.91 10.57
N GLU A 30 -0.12 15.27 11.78
CA GLU A 30 1.21 15.79 12.07
C GLU A 30 2.22 14.64 12.04
N TRP A 31 3.41 14.87 11.46
CA TRP A 31 4.46 13.88 11.25
C TRP A 31 4.88 13.16 12.54
N SER A 32 5.12 13.89 13.60
CA SER A 32 5.60 13.35 14.88
C SER A 32 4.53 12.55 15.63
N SER A 33 3.26 12.73 15.30
CA SER A 33 2.16 11.97 15.91
C SER A 33 2.07 10.52 15.42
N VAL A 34 2.76 10.18 14.32
CA VAL A 34 2.74 8.83 13.74
C VAL A 34 4.03 8.10 14.09
N GLU A 35 3.90 7.02 14.85
CA GLU A 35 5.03 6.18 15.23
C GLU A 35 5.68 5.50 14.02
N ALA A 36 7.01 5.50 13.97
CA ALA A 36 7.77 4.78 12.97
C ALA A 36 7.88 3.30 13.34
N LYS A 37 7.50 2.42 12.43
CA LYS A 37 7.73 0.97 12.55
C LYS A 37 9.01 0.60 11.83
N THR A 38 9.99 0.09 12.57
CA THR A 38 11.28 -0.36 12.03
C THR A 38 11.17 -1.74 11.39
N ASN A 39 11.92 -1.96 10.33
CA ASN A 39 12.08 -3.25 9.65
C ASN A 39 13.56 -3.44 9.21
N ALA A 40 13.87 -4.53 8.51
CA ALA A 40 15.24 -4.86 8.09
C ALA A 40 15.85 -3.83 7.13
N THR A 41 15.06 -3.14 6.33
CA THR A 41 15.53 -2.20 5.31
C THR A 41 15.43 -0.73 5.74
N GLY A 42 14.84 -0.45 6.92
CA GLY A 42 14.65 0.91 7.41
C GLY A 42 13.45 1.06 8.33
N SER A 43 12.56 2.01 8.03
CA SER A 43 11.34 2.23 8.81
C SER A 43 10.20 2.76 7.94
N SER A 44 8.97 2.70 8.46
CA SER A 44 7.80 3.26 7.81
C SER A 44 6.84 3.92 8.81
N ARG A 45 6.09 4.92 8.33
CA ARG A 45 5.00 5.60 9.06
C ARG A 45 3.75 5.55 8.19
N LYS A 46 2.68 4.91 8.66
CA LYS A 46 1.41 4.87 7.94
C LYS A 46 0.50 5.98 8.47
N PHE A 47 0.15 6.94 7.60
CA PHE A 47 -0.72 8.05 7.97
C PHE A 47 -2.19 7.66 7.87
N PHE A 48 -2.63 7.12 6.76
CA PHE A 48 -4.00 6.66 6.58
C PHE A 48 -4.12 5.59 5.51
N GLU A 49 -5.20 4.81 5.59
CA GLU A 49 -5.58 3.80 4.59
C GLU A 49 -7.08 3.53 4.68
N GLY A 50 -7.80 3.69 3.58
CA GLY A 50 -9.22 3.37 3.51
C GLY A 50 -9.85 3.76 2.19
N PRO A 51 -11.16 3.45 2.01
CA PRO A 51 -11.93 3.92 0.88
C PRO A 51 -12.29 5.40 1.02
N THR A 52 -12.50 6.06 -0.12
CA THR A 52 -13.09 7.39 -0.21
C THR A 52 -14.40 7.31 -1.00
N THR A 53 -15.07 8.43 -1.25
CA THR A 53 -16.28 8.46 -2.10
C THR A 53 -16.01 8.05 -3.55
N THR A 54 -14.76 8.13 -4.02
CA THR A 54 -14.37 7.87 -5.42
C THR A 54 -13.32 6.79 -5.59
N LEU A 55 -12.71 6.33 -4.48
CA LEU A 55 -11.63 5.35 -4.48
C LEU A 55 -11.96 4.17 -3.56
N ASP A 56 -11.71 2.95 -4.02
CA ASP A 56 -11.73 1.75 -3.18
C ASP A 56 -10.55 1.73 -2.19
N LEU A 57 -9.46 2.38 -2.56
CA LEU A 57 -8.27 2.54 -1.73
C LEU A 57 -7.67 3.93 -1.94
N LEU A 58 -7.41 4.60 -0.86
CA LEU A 58 -6.44 5.68 -0.73
C LEU A 58 -5.56 5.35 0.48
N GLU A 59 -4.26 5.22 0.25
CA GLU A 59 -3.28 5.01 1.32
C GLU A 59 -2.19 6.08 1.23
N CYS A 60 -1.73 6.55 2.37
CA CYS A 60 -0.52 7.37 2.46
C CYS A 60 0.39 6.87 3.58
N HIS A 61 1.63 6.62 3.22
CA HIS A 61 2.69 6.33 4.19
C HIS A 61 3.99 7.02 3.78
N ALA A 62 4.93 7.12 4.73
CA ALA A 62 6.32 7.45 4.42
C ALA A 62 7.20 6.25 4.72
N SER A 63 8.20 6.02 3.88
CA SER A 63 9.25 5.02 4.10
C SER A 63 10.60 5.71 4.16
N THR A 64 11.46 5.21 5.06
CA THR A 64 12.86 5.59 5.15
C THR A 64 13.70 4.34 4.89
N LEU A 65 14.56 4.36 3.87
CA LEU A 65 15.48 3.30 3.56
C LEU A 65 16.87 3.59 4.13
N ASN A 66 17.48 2.60 4.75
CA ASN A 66 18.89 2.64 5.13
C ASN A 66 19.79 2.75 3.88
N PRO A 67 21.02 3.28 3.99
CA PRO A 67 21.98 3.29 2.89
C PRO A 67 22.15 1.90 2.27
N GLY A 68 22.10 1.81 0.94
CA GLY A 68 22.19 0.56 0.18
C GLY A 68 20.95 -0.35 0.22
N ALA A 69 19.94 -0.03 1.01
CA ALA A 69 18.75 -0.85 1.11
C ALA A 69 17.82 -0.68 -0.10
N THR A 70 17.12 -1.78 -0.44
CA THR A 70 16.06 -1.84 -1.46
C THR A 70 14.72 -2.06 -0.75
N ASN A 71 13.66 -1.39 -1.20
CA ASN A 71 12.34 -1.51 -0.58
C ASN A 71 11.71 -2.90 -0.79
N HIS A 72 11.87 -3.47 -1.97
CA HIS A 72 11.44 -4.82 -2.35
C HIS A 72 12.07 -5.21 -3.70
N GLU A 73 11.99 -6.48 -4.06
CA GLU A 73 12.35 -6.96 -5.40
C GLU A 73 11.54 -6.23 -6.48
N ILE A 74 12.04 -6.22 -7.73
CA ILE A 74 11.28 -5.68 -8.87
C ILE A 74 10.01 -6.53 -9.03
N LEU A 75 8.84 -5.89 -8.86
CA LEU A 75 7.54 -6.56 -8.93
C LEU A 75 6.46 -5.61 -9.48
N ARG A 76 5.31 -6.18 -9.82
CA ARG A 76 4.12 -5.43 -10.23
C ARG A 76 3.20 -5.20 -9.03
N ARG A 77 2.62 -4.01 -8.94
CA ARG A 77 1.58 -3.70 -7.94
C ARG A 77 0.26 -3.34 -8.60
N PRO A 78 -0.88 -3.69 -7.97
CA PRO A 78 -2.20 -3.50 -8.59
C PRO A 78 -2.73 -2.06 -8.49
N ASN A 79 -2.04 -1.17 -7.80
CA ASN A 79 -2.47 0.20 -7.55
C ASN A 79 -1.57 1.18 -8.30
N ASP A 80 -2.14 2.33 -8.68
CA ASP A 80 -1.33 3.48 -9.05
C ASP A 80 -0.65 4.05 -7.81
N GLU A 81 0.59 4.51 -7.95
CA GLU A 81 1.37 5.11 -6.87
C GLU A 81 2.01 6.42 -7.31
N VAL A 82 1.88 7.44 -6.47
CA VAL A 82 2.69 8.66 -6.54
C VAL A 82 3.66 8.64 -5.39
N ILE A 83 4.95 8.82 -5.68
CA ILE A 83 6.02 8.84 -4.70
C ILE A 83 6.70 10.20 -4.75
N ILE A 84 6.89 10.81 -3.57
CA ILE A 84 7.55 12.11 -3.43
C ILE A 84 8.77 11.93 -2.55
N VAL A 85 9.95 12.18 -3.11
CA VAL A 85 11.21 12.08 -2.37
C VAL A 85 11.33 13.28 -1.43
N LYS A 86 11.44 13.03 -0.12
CA LYS A 86 11.62 14.03 0.91
C LYS A 86 13.10 14.35 1.14
N GLU A 87 13.92 13.30 1.26
CA GLU A 87 15.36 13.42 1.53
C GLU A 87 16.14 12.19 1.02
N GLY A 88 17.45 12.35 0.84
CA GLY A 88 18.33 11.29 0.36
C GLY A 88 18.35 11.16 -1.16
N THR A 89 19.04 10.12 -1.65
CA THR A 89 19.16 9.83 -3.09
C THR A 89 18.65 8.44 -3.37
N ILE A 90 17.65 8.33 -4.23
CA ILE A 90 16.97 7.09 -4.60
C ILE A 90 17.24 6.78 -6.07
N GLU A 91 17.39 5.51 -6.40
CA GLU A 91 17.14 5.01 -7.74
C GLU A 91 15.80 4.28 -7.77
N ALA A 92 14.91 4.71 -8.67
CA ALA A 92 13.61 4.11 -8.92
C ALA A 92 13.65 3.29 -10.21
N PHE A 93 13.10 2.07 -10.20
CA PHE A 93 12.94 1.24 -11.39
C PHE A 93 11.64 1.62 -12.09
N VAL A 94 11.75 2.31 -13.23
CA VAL A 94 10.63 2.84 -14.02
C VAL A 94 10.89 2.58 -15.50
N ASN A 95 9.92 2.03 -16.22
CA ASN A 95 10.04 1.71 -17.65
C ASN A 95 11.30 0.91 -17.99
N ASP A 96 11.55 -0.16 -17.22
CA ASP A 96 12.68 -1.10 -17.34
C ASP A 96 14.07 -0.45 -17.16
N LYS A 97 14.14 0.69 -16.47
CA LYS A 97 15.39 1.42 -16.19
C LYS A 97 15.44 1.91 -14.75
N TRP A 98 16.65 1.93 -14.19
CA TRP A 98 16.92 2.63 -12.94
C TRP A 98 17.13 4.13 -13.22
N VAL A 99 16.32 4.97 -12.58
CA VAL A 99 16.37 6.43 -12.70
C VAL A 99 16.73 7.01 -11.33
N ARG A 100 17.82 7.77 -11.28
CA ARG A 100 18.28 8.44 -10.06
C ARG A 100 17.47 9.72 -9.84
N VAL A 101 16.96 9.90 -8.62
CA VAL A 101 16.15 11.03 -8.19
C VAL A 101 16.53 11.48 -6.79
N GLY A 102 16.39 12.77 -6.50
CA GLY A 102 16.68 13.40 -5.22
C GLY A 102 15.48 14.13 -4.61
N PRO A 103 15.69 14.88 -3.51
CA PRO A 103 14.63 15.59 -2.80
C PRO A 103 13.77 16.47 -3.70
N GLY A 104 12.45 16.46 -3.49
CA GLY A 104 11.47 17.17 -4.29
C GLY A 104 11.06 16.47 -5.59
N SER A 105 11.74 15.38 -5.98
CA SER A 105 11.37 14.61 -7.17
C SER A 105 10.09 13.82 -6.94
N VAL A 106 9.34 13.65 -8.03
CA VAL A 106 8.09 12.87 -8.07
C VAL A 106 8.26 11.68 -9.01
N ILE A 107 7.85 10.50 -8.56
CA ILE A 107 7.81 9.26 -9.34
C ILE A 107 6.34 8.87 -9.46
N PHE A 108 5.91 8.48 -10.65
CA PHE A 108 4.61 7.86 -10.87
C PHE A 108 4.80 6.43 -11.35
N ASN A 109 4.24 5.48 -10.61
CA ASN A 109 4.14 4.08 -10.98
C ASN A 109 2.70 3.76 -11.35
N ALA A 110 2.46 3.45 -12.61
CA ALA A 110 1.15 2.99 -13.07
C ALA A 110 0.85 1.60 -12.50
N ALA A 111 -0.42 1.33 -12.25
CA ALA A 111 -0.88 0.00 -11.86
C ALA A 111 -0.35 -1.08 -12.80
N ASN A 112 0.09 -2.21 -12.25
CA ASN A 112 0.66 -3.35 -12.97
C ASN A 112 1.98 -3.07 -13.73
N SER A 113 2.64 -1.91 -13.53
CA SER A 113 4.01 -1.69 -14.00
C SER A 113 5.03 -2.35 -13.07
N LEU A 114 6.19 -2.74 -13.61
CA LEU A 114 7.34 -3.20 -12.83
C LEU A 114 7.93 -2.02 -12.07
N GLN A 115 8.15 -2.20 -10.78
CA GLN A 115 8.67 -1.13 -9.92
C GLN A 115 9.52 -1.67 -8.77
N SER A 116 10.46 -0.87 -8.34
CA SER A 116 11.28 -1.05 -7.15
C SER A 116 12.00 0.26 -6.84
N MET A 117 12.53 0.42 -5.64
CA MET A 117 13.37 1.56 -5.27
C MET A 117 14.51 1.10 -4.38
N ARG A 118 15.66 1.76 -4.53
CA ARG A 118 16.83 1.55 -3.69
C ARG A 118 17.47 2.87 -3.28
N ASN A 119 17.97 2.92 -2.07
CA ASN A 119 18.75 4.04 -1.57
C ASN A 119 20.20 3.90 -2.07
N VAL A 120 20.68 4.85 -2.86
CA VAL A 120 22.02 4.89 -3.42
C VAL A 120 22.86 6.04 -2.85
N GLY A 121 22.36 6.70 -1.81
CA GLY A 121 23.07 7.72 -1.06
C GLY A 121 23.80 7.13 0.16
N ASP A 122 24.66 7.95 0.78
CA ASP A 122 25.44 7.59 1.96
C ASP A 122 24.66 7.69 3.28
N GLY A 123 23.52 8.41 3.27
CA GLY A 123 22.60 8.58 4.39
C GLY A 123 21.24 7.92 4.15
N PRO A 124 20.33 7.98 5.13
CA PRO A 124 18.96 7.51 4.95
C PRO A 124 18.24 8.26 3.82
N ALA A 125 17.33 7.59 3.13
CA ALA A 125 16.47 8.21 2.11
C ALA A 125 15.00 8.04 2.51
N THR A 126 14.28 9.16 2.62
CA THR A 126 12.88 9.19 3.02
C THR A 126 12.00 9.68 1.87
N TYR A 127 10.88 9.02 1.65
CA TYR A 127 9.91 9.37 0.63
C TYR A 127 8.49 9.06 1.10
N HIS A 128 7.53 9.84 0.60
CA HIS A 128 6.10 9.58 0.77
C HIS A 128 5.61 8.73 -0.40
N VAL A 129 4.72 7.80 -0.09
CA VAL A 129 4.00 6.96 -1.06
C VAL A 129 2.52 7.24 -0.89
N ILE A 130 1.86 7.57 -2.00
CA ILE A 130 0.40 7.73 -2.07
C ILE A 130 -0.10 6.69 -3.07
N MET A 131 -0.80 5.67 -2.56
CA MET A 131 -1.42 4.63 -3.38
C MET A 131 -2.91 4.89 -3.52
N PHE A 132 -3.42 4.66 -4.71
CA PHE A 132 -4.85 4.82 -4.95
C PHE A 132 -5.38 3.81 -5.97
N ARG A 133 -6.65 3.42 -5.80
CA ARG A 133 -7.39 2.54 -6.69
C ARG A 133 -8.82 3.04 -6.84
N PRO A 134 -9.29 3.32 -8.07
CA PRO A 134 -10.67 3.71 -8.35
C PRO A 134 -11.66 2.59 -7.99
N THR A 135 -12.90 2.94 -7.66
CA THR A 135 -13.99 1.99 -7.36
C THR A 135 -14.36 1.07 -8.53
N THR A 136 -13.97 1.43 -9.75
CA THR A 136 -14.27 0.67 -10.98
C THR A 136 -13.08 -0.14 -11.50
N SER A 137 -11.98 -0.24 -10.75
CA SER A 137 -10.79 -0.96 -11.21
C SER A 137 -11.05 -2.47 -11.33
N PRO A 138 -10.60 -3.12 -12.43
CA PRO A 138 -10.59 -4.58 -12.54
C PRO A 138 -9.77 -5.17 -11.39
N LYS A 139 -10.20 -6.30 -10.82
CA LYS A 139 -9.38 -7.04 -9.87
C LYS A 139 -8.10 -7.48 -10.59
N SER A 140 -6.95 -7.03 -10.09
CA SER A 140 -5.66 -7.45 -10.64
C SER A 140 -5.45 -8.96 -10.43
N PRO A 141 -4.87 -9.68 -11.40
CA PRO A 141 -4.33 -11.01 -11.15
C PRO A 141 -3.25 -10.92 -10.07
N ALA A 142 -3.13 -11.99 -9.27
CA ALA A 142 -2.14 -12.08 -8.19
C ALA A 142 -0.73 -11.76 -8.72
N ALA A 143 0.08 -11.08 -7.89
CA ALA A 143 1.44 -10.71 -8.24
C ALA A 143 2.25 -11.91 -8.75
N GLU A 144 2.54 -11.93 -10.05
CA GLU A 144 3.39 -12.94 -10.67
C GLU A 144 4.85 -12.53 -10.42
N LYS A 145 5.57 -13.36 -9.67
CA LYS A 145 7.01 -13.20 -9.49
C LYS A 145 7.67 -13.58 -10.80
N GLN A 146 8.44 -12.68 -11.39
CA GLN A 146 9.34 -13.06 -12.47
C GLN A 146 10.50 -13.87 -11.87
N ASN A 147 10.60 -15.15 -12.29
CA ASN A 147 11.78 -15.98 -12.08
C ASN A 147 12.92 -15.52 -12.98
#